data_ba6400f6ccf7d17dda12715724f24938
#
_entry.id   ba6400f6ccf7d17dda12715724f24938
#
_cell.length_a   1.000
_cell.length_b   1.000
_cell.length_c   1.000
_cell.angle_alpha   90.00
_cell.angle_beta   90.00
_cell.angle_gamma   90.00
#
_symmetry.space_group_name_H-M   'P 1'
#
loop_
_entity.id
_entity.type
_entity.pdbx_description
1 polymer ?
#
loop_
_entity_poly.entity_id
_entity_poly.type
_entity_poly.pdbx_seq_one_letter_code
_entity_poly.pdbx_strand_id
1 'polypeptide(L)'
;MMQMRTKKNNLLKRGRAVALAAVLFCTLIFGTMALAPPIRAEAASINGLPINQKLQTFNASSRYGNGIKYIVVHYTGAPGSAANNATYFSTGYRGASAHYFVGYSGEVWQSVSDSLAAWSVGGNKYPGTAGGSVYGKCTNYNSINIEMCVRTSGSRSDTSKDWYFENATINSTVKLVQGLMKKYNVPLSRVVRHYDVVGKYCPNPFVLNDDPVTWSSFKSMVAGDKDLPPDTGSSSTSGKPSAPSTGGSVSASGINVRYQAYVNGQWLPWVTNYNNVSSDGYAGIPCRAITGLKAYTVGS
;
A
#
# COMPACT_ATOMS: atom_id res chain seq x y z
N MET A 1 -43.80 -53.64 -50.18
CA MET A 1 -42.88 -53.91 -49.05
C MET A 1 -41.43 -53.56 -49.35
N MET A 2 -41.03 -53.45 -50.60
CA MET A 2 -39.61 -53.21 -50.98
C MET A 2 -39.13 -51.68 -50.95
N GLN A 3 -40.04 -50.72 -51.16
CA GLN A 3 -39.74 -49.30 -51.12
C GLN A 3 -39.48 -48.71 -49.71
N MET A 4 -40.04 -49.29 -48.65
CA MET A 4 -39.83 -48.80 -47.27
C MET A 4 -38.47 -49.20 -46.71
N ARG A 5 -37.86 -50.30 -47.17
CA ARG A 5 -36.53 -50.75 -46.68
C ARG A 5 -35.42 -49.89 -47.21
N THR A 6 -35.50 -49.37 -48.45
CA THR A 6 -34.50 -48.51 -49.06
C THR A 6 -34.45 -47.11 -48.44
N LYS A 7 -35.61 -46.56 -48.06
CA LYS A 7 -35.65 -45.24 -47.36
C LYS A 7 -35.02 -45.28 -45.96
N LYS A 8 -35.23 -46.39 -45.23
CA LYS A 8 -34.67 -46.54 -43.86
C LYS A 8 -33.16 -46.66 -43.84
N ASN A 9 -32.59 -47.36 -44.86
CA ASN A 9 -31.15 -47.52 -45.00
C ASN A 9 -30.43 -46.19 -45.39
N ASN A 10 -31.09 -45.35 -46.18
CA ASN A 10 -30.53 -44.04 -46.57
C ASN A 10 -30.58 -43.00 -45.41
N LEU A 11 -31.60 -43.07 -44.53
CA LEU A 11 -31.67 -42.25 -43.31
C LEU A 11 -30.58 -42.64 -42.32
N LEU A 12 -30.30 -43.93 -42.14
CA LEU A 12 -29.22 -44.42 -41.24
C LEU A 12 -27.83 -44.08 -41.75
N LYS A 13 -27.62 -44.08 -43.08
CA LYS A 13 -26.33 -43.64 -43.68
C LYS A 13 -26.10 -42.12 -43.56
N ARG A 14 -27.15 -41.29 -43.72
CA ARG A 14 -27.08 -39.84 -43.48
C ARG A 14 -26.87 -39.48 -42.04
N GLY A 15 -27.53 -40.16 -41.09
CA GLY A 15 -27.32 -39.94 -39.66
C GLY A 15 -25.90 -40.26 -39.20
N ARG A 16 -25.27 -41.32 -39.75
CA ARG A 16 -23.89 -41.67 -39.40
C ARG A 16 -22.86 -40.69 -40.00
N ALA A 17 -23.08 -40.16 -41.20
CA ALA A 17 -22.21 -39.16 -41.82
C ALA A 17 -22.26 -37.82 -41.08
N VAL A 18 -23.45 -37.40 -40.62
CA VAL A 18 -23.60 -36.17 -39.83
C VAL A 18 -22.99 -36.32 -38.44
N ALA A 19 -23.13 -37.49 -37.79
CA ALA A 19 -22.52 -37.74 -36.48
C ALA A 19 -20.96 -37.76 -36.54
N LEU A 20 -20.38 -38.32 -37.61
CA LEU A 20 -18.92 -38.30 -37.79
C LEU A 20 -18.39 -36.90 -38.05
N ALA A 21 -19.09 -36.10 -38.85
CA ALA A 21 -18.68 -34.71 -39.11
C ALA A 21 -18.77 -33.84 -37.87
N ALA A 22 -19.78 -34.02 -37.02
CA ALA A 22 -19.92 -33.30 -35.76
C ALA A 22 -18.83 -33.66 -34.74
N VAL A 23 -18.41 -34.92 -34.67
CA VAL A 23 -17.34 -35.36 -33.78
C VAL A 23 -15.97 -34.84 -34.27
N LEU A 24 -15.68 -34.83 -35.59
CA LEU A 24 -14.47 -34.25 -36.12
C LEU A 24 -14.42 -32.75 -35.95
N PHE A 25 -15.54 -32.06 -36.04
CA PHE A 25 -15.60 -30.60 -35.85
C PHE A 25 -15.39 -30.20 -34.38
N CYS A 26 -15.92 -31.00 -33.43
CA CYS A 26 -15.66 -30.77 -32.00
C CYS A 26 -14.19 -31.03 -31.62
N THR A 27 -13.54 -32.04 -32.21
CA THR A 27 -12.11 -32.30 -31.91
C THR A 27 -11.16 -31.25 -32.47
N LEU A 28 -11.53 -30.61 -33.60
CA LEU A 28 -10.74 -29.49 -34.16
C LEU A 28 -10.89 -28.18 -33.35
N ILE A 29 -12.02 -27.95 -32.66
CA ILE A 29 -12.23 -26.76 -31.82
C ILE A 29 -11.54 -26.92 -30.46
N PHE A 30 -11.40 -28.13 -29.93
CA PHE A 30 -10.69 -28.37 -28.67
C PHE A 30 -9.15 -28.47 -28.80
N GLY A 31 -8.63 -28.59 -30.02
CA GLY A 31 -7.20 -28.78 -30.29
C GLY A 31 -6.34 -27.50 -30.30
N THR A 32 -6.94 -26.30 -30.18
CA THR A 32 -6.20 -25.02 -30.24
C THR A 32 -6.54 -24.07 -29.09
N MET A 33 -7.05 -24.57 -27.98
CA MET A 33 -6.89 -23.79 -26.74
C MET A 33 -5.44 -23.88 -26.32
N ALA A 34 -4.59 -23.11 -27.00
CA ALA A 34 -3.33 -22.68 -26.42
C ALA A 34 -3.70 -22.07 -25.07
N LEU A 35 -3.21 -22.68 -23.98
CA LEU A 35 -3.31 -22.07 -22.63
C LEU A 35 -2.71 -20.69 -22.79
N ALA A 36 -3.56 -19.66 -22.86
CA ALA A 36 -3.09 -18.29 -22.73
C ALA A 36 -2.26 -18.25 -21.44
N PRO A 37 -1.03 -17.73 -21.50
CA PRO A 37 -0.23 -17.60 -20.29
C PRO A 37 -1.11 -16.91 -19.22
N PRO A 38 -1.04 -17.32 -17.95
CA PRO A 38 -1.83 -16.70 -16.92
C PRO A 38 -1.56 -15.19 -17.01
N ILE A 39 -2.61 -14.40 -17.23
CA ILE A 39 -2.52 -12.93 -17.19
C ILE A 39 -2.11 -12.63 -15.76
N ARG A 40 -0.81 -12.46 -15.56
CA ARG A 40 -0.29 -11.99 -14.28
C ARG A 40 -0.79 -10.56 -14.19
N ALA A 41 -1.76 -10.33 -13.29
CA ALA A 41 -2.21 -8.99 -13.00
C ALA A 41 -0.96 -8.17 -12.65
N GLU A 42 -0.63 -7.21 -13.50
CA GLU A 42 0.51 -6.32 -13.24
C GLU A 42 0.21 -5.60 -11.93
N ALA A 43 1.13 -5.70 -10.98
CA ALA A 43 0.96 -5.06 -9.69
C ALA A 43 0.74 -3.56 -9.92
N ALA A 44 -0.30 -2.98 -9.32
CA ALA A 44 -0.56 -1.56 -9.46
C ALA A 44 0.71 -0.77 -9.11
N SER A 45 1.11 0.15 -9.97
CA SER A 45 2.27 0.99 -9.73
C SER A 45 1.97 2.46 -10.01
N ILE A 46 2.62 3.36 -9.29
CA ILE A 46 2.54 4.81 -9.50
C ILE A 46 3.96 5.35 -9.53
N ASN A 47 4.37 5.93 -10.66
CA ASN A 47 5.71 6.48 -10.86
C ASN A 47 6.83 5.48 -10.49
N GLY A 48 6.67 4.21 -10.91
CA GLY A 48 7.60 3.13 -10.62
C GLY A 48 7.55 2.55 -9.20
N LEU A 49 6.71 3.10 -8.31
CA LEU A 49 6.49 2.54 -6.98
C LEU A 49 5.44 1.42 -7.03
N PRO A 50 5.76 0.21 -6.59
CA PRO A 50 4.77 -0.84 -6.38
C PRO A 50 3.74 -0.39 -5.34
N ILE A 51 2.46 -0.59 -5.62
CA ILE A 51 1.37 -0.25 -4.71
C ILE A 51 0.74 -1.54 -4.17
N ASN A 52 0.96 -1.81 -2.90
CA ASN A 52 0.21 -2.84 -2.18
C ASN A 52 -1.22 -2.36 -1.95
N GLN A 53 -2.21 -3.24 -2.04
CA GLN A 53 -3.60 -2.85 -1.88
C GLN A 53 -4.28 -3.59 -0.74
N LYS A 54 -4.97 -2.84 0.09
CA LYS A 54 -5.91 -3.34 1.09
C LYS A 54 -7.12 -2.42 1.12
N LEU A 55 -7.86 -2.43 0.02
CA LEU A 55 -8.96 -1.50 -0.23
C LEU A 55 -10.14 -1.76 0.71
N GLN A 56 -10.75 -0.67 1.19
CA GLN A 56 -11.93 -0.67 2.03
C GLN A 56 -12.88 0.47 1.62
N THR A 57 -14.14 0.36 2.01
CA THR A 57 -15.19 1.35 1.75
C THR A 57 -15.88 1.85 3.01
N PHE A 58 -15.61 1.26 4.19
CA PHE A 58 -16.26 1.60 5.46
C PHE A 58 -16.01 3.03 5.92
N ASN A 59 -14.87 3.59 5.53
CA ASN A 59 -14.39 4.90 5.95
C ASN A 59 -14.17 5.80 4.72
N ALA A 60 -15.04 5.70 3.74
CA ALA A 60 -14.95 6.45 2.50
C ALA A 60 -16.34 6.85 2.00
N SER A 61 -16.39 7.86 1.15
CA SER A 61 -17.62 8.35 0.51
C SER A 61 -17.44 8.45 -1.00
N SER A 62 -18.55 8.56 -1.73
CA SER A 62 -18.50 9.03 -3.11
C SER A 62 -17.87 10.43 -3.17
N ARG A 63 -17.20 10.75 -4.28
CA ARG A 63 -16.72 12.12 -4.55
C ARG A 63 -17.83 13.08 -5.02
N TYR A 64 -19.04 12.57 -5.24
CA TYR A 64 -20.19 13.37 -5.72
C TYR A 64 -19.85 14.23 -6.96
N GLY A 65 -19.12 13.66 -7.92
CA GLY A 65 -18.71 14.36 -9.15
C GLY A 65 -17.51 15.31 -8.99
N ASN A 66 -16.94 15.45 -7.78
CA ASN A 66 -15.75 16.27 -7.59
C ASN A 66 -14.52 15.59 -8.17
N GLY A 67 -13.78 16.31 -9.02
CA GLY A 67 -12.46 15.92 -9.48
C GLY A 67 -11.40 16.09 -8.38
N ILE A 68 -10.30 15.37 -8.51
CA ILE A 68 -9.15 15.50 -7.62
C ILE A 68 -8.41 16.79 -7.95
N LYS A 69 -8.31 17.69 -6.98
CA LYS A 69 -7.71 19.03 -7.12
C LYS A 69 -6.53 19.25 -6.18
N TYR A 70 -6.41 18.45 -5.11
CA TYR A 70 -5.38 18.56 -4.09
C TYR A 70 -4.74 17.21 -3.78
N ILE A 71 -3.49 17.24 -3.39
CA ILE A 71 -2.80 16.14 -2.73
C ILE A 71 -2.41 16.64 -1.35
N VAL A 72 -2.86 15.92 -0.32
CA VAL A 72 -2.63 16.31 1.08
C VAL A 72 -1.70 15.32 1.74
N VAL A 73 -0.65 15.84 2.34
CA VAL A 73 0.35 15.08 3.08
C VAL A 73 0.03 15.14 4.57
N HIS A 74 0.06 13.98 5.21
CA HIS A 74 -0.19 13.77 6.64
C HIS A 74 0.95 12.98 7.27
N TYR A 75 0.90 12.82 8.58
CA TYR A 75 1.67 11.83 9.32
C TYR A 75 0.73 10.99 10.17
N THR A 76 1.09 9.72 10.41
CA THR A 76 0.20 8.79 11.13
C THR A 76 -0.05 9.16 12.61
N GLY A 77 0.70 10.11 13.16
CA GLY A 77 0.56 10.57 14.55
C GLY A 77 0.84 9.49 15.61
N ALA A 78 1.24 8.31 15.16
CA ALA A 78 1.65 7.19 15.99
C ALA A 78 2.62 6.29 15.20
N PRO A 79 3.65 5.71 15.82
CA PRO A 79 4.49 4.73 15.16
C PRO A 79 3.69 3.49 14.74
N GLY A 80 3.89 3.04 13.51
CA GLY A 80 3.22 1.87 12.92
C GLY A 80 3.60 1.72 11.45
N SER A 81 3.68 0.48 10.94
CA SER A 81 3.97 0.24 9.53
C SER A 81 2.79 0.64 8.63
N ALA A 82 3.05 0.86 7.35
CA ALA A 82 2.01 1.16 6.37
C ALA A 82 1.00 0.00 6.25
N ALA A 83 1.47 -1.25 6.29
CA ALA A 83 0.61 -2.44 6.29
C ALA A 83 -0.33 -2.49 7.51
N ASN A 84 0.18 -2.15 8.70
CA ASN A 84 -0.63 -2.12 9.92
C ASN A 84 -1.70 -1.03 9.86
N ASN A 85 -1.35 0.16 9.39
CA ASN A 85 -2.30 1.25 9.20
C ASN A 85 -3.37 0.89 8.16
N ALA A 86 -3.00 0.36 7.00
CA ALA A 86 -3.94 -0.12 5.99
C ALA A 86 -4.88 -1.20 6.57
N THR A 87 -4.35 -2.12 7.38
CA THR A 87 -5.13 -3.16 8.06
C THR A 87 -6.10 -2.54 9.07
N TYR A 88 -5.64 -1.63 9.92
CA TYR A 88 -6.48 -0.97 10.92
C TYR A 88 -7.72 -0.32 10.30
N PHE A 89 -7.53 0.43 9.22
CA PHE A 89 -8.65 1.11 8.55
C PHE A 89 -9.51 0.18 7.70
N SER A 90 -9.01 -1.01 7.31
CA SER A 90 -9.76 -1.99 6.51
C SER A 90 -10.54 -3.01 7.34
N THR A 91 -10.42 -3.01 8.66
CA THR A 91 -11.07 -4.00 9.55
C THR A 91 -12.31 -3.46 10.28
N GLY A 92 -12.84 -2.31 9.88
CA GLY A 92 -14.07 -1.76 10.42
C GLY A 92 -14.19 -0.24 10.32
N TYR A 93 -15.31 0.26 10.79
CA TYR A 93 -15.57 1.70 10.84
C TYR A 93 -14.64 2.39 11.84
N ARG A 94 -13.96 3.47 11.40
CA ARG A 94 -13.03 4.27 12.21
C ARG A 94 -13.38 5.76 12.23
N GLY A 95 -14.29 6.22 11.36
CA GLY A 95 -14.61 7.64 11.19
C GLY A 95 -13.48 8.46 10.55
N ALA A 96 -12.43 7.81 10.07
CA ALA A 96 -11.28 8.41 9.41
C ALA A 96 -10.62 7.41 8.45
N SER A 97 -9.87 7.89 7.47
CA SER A 97 -9.09 7.06 6.54
C SER A 97 -8.10 7.89 5.74
N ALA A 98 -7.23 7.22 4.99
CA ALA A 98 -6.38 7.82 3.96
C ALA A 98 -6.41 6.98 2.68
N HIS A 99 -6.02 7.57 1.55
CA HIS A 99 -5.87 6.82 0.32
C HIS A 99 -4.62 5.95 0.37
N TYR A 100 -3.51 6.51 0.82
CA TYR A 100 -2.20 5.86 0.82
C TYR A 100 -1.52 5.98 2.18
N PHE A 101 -0.79 4.93 2.54
CA PHE A 101 0.16 4.90 3.65
C PHE A 101 1.54 4.60 3.09
N VAL A 102 2.55 5.40 3.45
CA VAL A 102 3.94 5.20 3.05
C VAL A 102 4.75 4.78 4.28
N GLY A 103 5.33 3.58 4.23
CA GLY A 103 6.00 2.96 5.36
C GLY A 103 7.46 3.33 5.52
N TYR A 104 8.09 2.76 6.53
CA TYR A 104 9.45 3.09 6.96
C TYR A 104 10.54 2.71 5.95
N SER A 105 10.33 1.66 5.16
CA SER A 105 11.21 1.23 4.07
C SER A 105 10.74 1.75 2.71
N GLY A 106 9.79 2.69 2.69
CA GLY A 106 9.26 3.29 1.48
C GLY A 106 8.17 2.46 0.81
N GLU A 107 7.72 1.37 1.41
CA GLU A 107 6.60 0.57 0.92
C GLU A 107 5.31 1.38 0.93
N VAL A 108 4.50 1.27 -0.14
CA VAL A 108 3.25 2.01 -0.28
C VAL A 108 2.06 1.06 -0.22
N TRP A 109 1.09 1.39 0.61
CA TRP A 109 -0.19 0.69 0.73
C TRP A 109 -1.34 1.62 0.39
N GLN A 110 -2.22 1.18 -0.52
CA GLN A 110 -3.47 1.86 -0.83
C GLN A 110 -4.61 1.25 -0.01
N SER A 111 -5.31 2.06 0.77
CA SER A 111 -6.44 1.65 1.63
C SER A 111 -7.79 2.14 1.11
N VAL A 112 -7.84 3.26 0.38
CA VAL A 112 -9.05 3.77 -0.25
C VAL A 112 -8.77 3.98 -1.74
N SER A 113 -9.70 3.54 -2.59
CA SER A 113 -9.60 3.79 -4.03
C SER A 113 -9.59 5.29 -4.33
N ASP A 114 -8.80 5.72 -5.31
CA ASP A 114 -8.78 7.13 -5.75
C ASP A 114 -10.15 7.63 -6.26
N SER A 115 -11.03 6.72 -6.68
CA SER A 115 -12.39 7.04 -7.10
C SER A 115 -13.31 7.44 -5.95
N LEU A 116 -12.93 7.13 -4.71
CA LEU A 116 -13.65 7.47 -3.49
C LEU A 116 -12.96 8.63 -2.76
N ALA A 117 -13.67 9.28 -1.86
CA ALA A 117 -13.17 10.29 -0.95
C ALA A 117 -12.79 9.65 0.38
N ALA A 118 -11.50 9.62 0.72
CA ALA A 118 -11.06 9.24 2.05
C ALA A 118 -11.40 10.34 3.08
N TRP A 119 -11.69 9.95 4.31
CA TRP A 119 -12.06 10.88 5.38
C TRP A 119 -10.83 11.34 6.16
N SER A 120 -10.10 12.31 5.63
CA SER A 120 -8.79 12.73 6.17
C SER A 120 -8.72 14.22 6.52
N VAL A 121 -9.41 15.09 5.76
CA VAL A 121 -9.32 16.55 5.88
C VAL A 121 -10.66 17.22 6.10
N GLY A 122 -11.68 16.43 6.42
CA GLY A 122 -12.99 16.96 6.79
C GLY A 122 -12.99 17.49 8.23
N GLY A 123 -14.01 18.29 8.54
CA GLY A 123 -14.26 18.73 9.89
C GLY A 123 -13.96 20.20 10.13
N ASN A 124 -13.95 20.55 11.41
CA ASN A 124 -13.76 21.92 11.88
C ASN A 124 -12.29 22.34 11.83
N LYS A 125 -12.07 23.64 11.88
CA LYS A 125 -10.75 24.20 12.17
C LYS A 125 -10.16 23.58 13.44
N TYR A 126 -8.87 23.40 13.47
CA TYR A 126 -8.18 22.95 14.68
C TYR A 126 -8.41 23.97 15.79
N PRO A 127 -8.68 23.53 17.04
CA PRO A 127 -8.97 24.43 18.15
C PRO A 127 -7.92 25.54 18.31
N GLY A 128 -8.38 26.76 18.51
CA GLY A 128 -7.51 27.91 18.69
C GLY A 128 -6.87 28.45 17.39
N THR A 129 -7.25 27.93 16.20
CA THR A 129 -6.72 28.41 14.92
C THR A 129 -7.80 29.02 14.01
N ALA A 130 -7.36 29.82 13.05
CA ALA A 130 -8.24 30.33 11.98
C ALA A 130 -8.47 29.31 10.85
N GLY A 131 -7.87 28.09 10.95
CA GLY A 131 -7.70 27.16 9.84
C GLY A 131 -6.50 27.48 8.99
N GLY A 132 -6.20 26.63 8.01
CA GLY A 132 -5.09 26.85 7.10
C GLY A 132 -5.48 27.65 5.85
N SER A 133 -4.50 27.93 5.00
CA SER A 133 -4.64 28.79 3.79
C SER A 133 -5.62 28.26 2.73
N VAL A 134 -5.91 26.95 2.77
CA VAL A 134 -6.86 26.29 1.87
C VAL A 134 -8.10 25.74 2.59
N TYR A 135 -8.37 26.24 3.81
CA TYR A 135 -9.59 25.87 4.55
C TYR A 135 -10.85 26.17 3.74
N GLY A 136 -11.79 25.23 3.71
CA GLY A 136 -13.02 25.33 2.93
C GLY A 136 -12.85 25.12 1.41
N LYS A 137 -11.60 25.12 0.90
CA LYS A 137 -11.28 24.89 -0.52
C LYS A 137 -10.82 23.45 -0.78
N CYS A 138 -9.96 22.91 0.09
CA CYS A 138 -9.53 21.51 0.09
C CYS A 138 -10.44 20.71 1.02
N THR A 139 -11.05 19.65 0.50
CA THR A 139 -12.02 18.80 1.20
C THR A 139 -11.73 17.33 0.94
N ASN A 140 -12.36 16.41 1.68
CA ASN A 140 -12.27 14.97 1.42
C ASN A 140 -12.67 14.64 -0.04
N TYR A 141 -13.65 15.36 -0.59
CA TYR A 141 -14.20 15.06 -1.91
C TYR A 141 -13.28 15.42 -3.08
N ASN A 142 -12.37 16.36 -2.90
CA ASN A 142 -11.50 16.86 -3.97
C ASN A 142 -10.01 16.67 -3.71
N SER A 143 -9.65 15.81 -2.75
CA SER A 143 -8.25 15.51 -2.40
C SER A 143 -7.89 14.04 -2.47
N ILE A 144 -6.62 13.76 -2.71
CA ILE A 144 -5.95 12.50 -2.37
C ILE A 144 -5.14 12.74 -1.10
N ASN A 145 -5.21 11.81 -0.16
CA ASN A 145 -4.61 11.94 1.16
C ASN A 145 -3.57 10.84 1.38
N ILE A 146 -2.36 11.22 1.76
CA ILE A 146 -1.19 10.35 1.95
C ILE A 146 -0.71 10.47 3.39
N GLU A 147 -0.70 9.38 4.11
CA GLU A 147 -0.18 9.24 5.47
C GLU A 147 1.27 8.74 5.41
N MET A 148 2.20 9.54 5.86
CA MET A 148 3.59 9.16 6.07
C MET A 148 3.73 8.48 7.43
N CYS A 149 4.23 7.25 7.47
CA CYS A 149 4.51 6.57 8.73
C CYS A 149 5.64 7.28 9.46
N VAL A 150 5.39 7.65 10.71
CA VAL A 150 6.28 8.49 11.51
C VAL A 150 6.89 7.69 12.66
N ARG A 151 8.14 8.02 13.01
CA ARG A 151 8.81 7.57 14.23
C ARG A 151 8.89 8.70 15.25
N THR A 152 9.25 8.35 16.48
CA THR A 152 9.54 9.32 17.54
C THR A 152 10.75 8.88 18.33
N SER A 153 11.58 9.84 18.72
CA SER A 153 12.70 9.65 19.64
C SER A 153 12.31 9.86 21.11
N GLY A 154 11.07 10.29 21.38
CA GLY A 154 10.62 10.59 22.74
C GLY A 154 9.12 10.81 22.85
N SER A 155 8.70 12.04 23.10
CA SER A 155 7.30 12.40 23.32
C SER A 155 6.42 12.15 22.09
N ARG A 156 5.16 11.76 22.35
CA ARG A 156 4.12 11.57 21.32
C ARG A 156 3.09 12.69 21.26
N SER A 157 3.39 13.83 21.92
CA SER A 157 2.55 15.02 21.77
C SER A 157 2.54 15.48 20.29
N ASP A 158 1.42 15.98 19.83
CA ASP A 158 1.28 16.55 18.48
C ASP A 158 2.11 17.83 18.28
N THR A 159 2.56 18.46 19.38
CA THR A 159 3.46 19.61 19.40
C THR A 159 4.92 19.24 19.70
N SER A 160 5.24 17.94 19.86
CA SER A 160 6.61 17.51 20.13
C SER A 160 7.50 17.64 18.90
N LYS A 161 8.77 17.95 19.14
CA LYS A 161 9.85 17.96 18.15
C LYS A 161 10.53 16.59 17.99
N ASP A 162 10.07 15.56 18.68
CA ASP A 162 10.64 14.22 18.65
C ASP A 162 10.19 13.38 17.45
N TRP A 163 9.21 13.87 16.70
CA TRP A 163 8.70 13.19 15.50
C TRP A 163 9.62 13.35 14.31
N TYR A 164 9.91 12.26 13.58
CA TYR A 164 10.73 12.28 12.38
C TYR A 164 10.29 11.23 11.36
N PHE A 165 10.68 11.44 10.10
CA PHE A 165 10.48 10.50 9.01
C PHE A 165 11.78 9.78 8.65
N GLU A 166 11.67 8.52 8.27
CA GLU A 166 12.76 7.82 7.60
C GLU A 166 12.96 8.38 6.19
N ASN A 167 14.20 8.45 5.72
CA ASN A 167 14.51 8.93 4.38
C ASN A 167 13.76 8.15 3.29
N ALA A 168 13.65 6.82 3.42
CA ALA A 168 12.88 5.99 2.49
C ALA A 168 11.38 6.35 2.46
N THR A 169 10.79 6.73 3.61
CA THR A 169 9.41 7.25 3.67
C THR A 169 9.29 8.56 2.88
N ILE A 170 10.23 9.48 3.06
CA ILE A 170 10.25 10.76 2.33
C ILE A 170 10.40 10.52 0.83
N ASN A 171 11.38 9.72 0.43
CA ASN A 171 11.71 9.44 -0.98
C ASN A 171 10.53 8.81 -1.73
N SER A 172 9.89 7.82 -1.12
CA SER A 172 8.72 7.17 -1.71
C SER A 172 7.50 8.10 -1.72
N THR A 173 7.33 8.96 -0.72
CA THR A 173 6.25 9.96 -0.71
C THR A 173 6.46 10.99 -1.84
N VAL A 174 7.68 11.46 -2.06
CA VAL A 174 7.99 12.36 -3.19
C VAL A 174 7.61 11.72 -4.51
N LYS A 175 8.07 10.48 -4.78
CA LYS A 175 7.74 9.74 -6.01
C LYS A 175 6.24 9.51 -6.17
N LEU A 176 5.53 9.16 -5.09
CA LEU A 176 4.08 8.97 -5.08
C LEU A 176 3.35 10.27 -5.43
N VAL A 177 3.74 11.39 -4.79
CA VAL A 177 3.16 12.71 -5.05
C VAL A 177 3.38 13.12 -6.51
N GLN A 178 4.59 12.97 -7.04
CA GLN A 178 4.90 13.25 -8.46
C GLN A 178 4.02 12.44 -9.40
N GLY A 179 3.85 11.15 -9.14
CA GLY A 179 2.99 10.27 -9.93
C GLY A 179 1.52 10.67 -9.88
N LEU A 180 1.01 11.02 -8.70
CA LEU A 180 -0.37 11.49 -8.51
C LEU A 180 -0.59 12.88 -9.13
N MET A 181 0.37 13.80 -9.03
CA MET A 181 0.34 15.09 -9.72
C MET A 181 0.17 14.90 -11.23
N LYS A 182 0.99 14.03 -11.82
CA LYS A 182 0.90 13.69 -13.25
C LYS A 182 -0.44 13.05 -13.60
N LYS A 183 -0.88 12.05 -12.80
CA LYS A 183 -2.12 11.29 -13.05
C LYS A 183 -3.37 12.16 -13.02
N TYR A 184 -3.42 13.13 -12.12
CA TYR A 184 -4.61 13.97 -11.87
C TYR A 184 -4.45 15.41 -12.29
N ASN A 185 -3.36 15.78 -12.94
CA ASN A 185 -3.03 17.14 -13.34
C ASN A 185 -3.12 18.13 -12.15
N VAL A 186 -2.59 17.73 -11.00
CA VAL A 186 -2.56 18.56 -9.79
C VAL A 186 -1.25 19.37 -9.79
N PRO A 187 -1.30 20.71 -9.79
CA PRO A 187 -0.10 21.52 -9.76
C PRO A 187 0.56 21.46 -8.37
N LEU A 188 1.88 21.70 -8.32
CA LEU A 188 2.67 21.70 -7.09
C LEU A 188 2.10 22.65 -6.01
N SER A 189 1.49 23.77 -6.40
CA SER A 189 0.84 24.71 -5.48
C SER A 189 -0.34 24.11 -4.70
N ARG A 190 -0.89 23.00 -5.20
CA ARG A 190 -1.99 22.25 -4.55
C ARG A 190 -1.55 20.94 -3.89
N VAL A 191 -0.24 20.73 -3.76
CA VAL A 191 0.33 19.77 -2.83
C VAL A 191 0.48 20.48 -1.51
N VAL A 192 -0.30 20.10 -0.51
CA VAL A 192 -0.48 20.82 0.75
C VAL A 192 -0.36 19.89 1.95
N ARG A 193 -0.15 20.42 3.14
CA ARG A 193 -0.22 19.69 4.41
C ARG A 193 -1.65 19.70 4.96
N HIS A 194 -1.99 18.78 5.83
CA HIS A 194 -3.23 18.89 6.62
C HIS A 194 -3.27 20.20 7.43
N TYR A 195 -2.10 20.67 7.89
CA TYR A 195 -1.97 21.99 8.51
C TYR A 195 -2.51 23.12 7.63
N ASP A 196 -2.22 23.07 6.35
CA ASP A 196 -2.66 24.11 5.39
C ASP A 196 -4.19 24.04 5.13
N VAL A 197 -4.86 22.95 5.55
CA VAL A 197 -6.32 22.81 5.48
C VAL A 197 -6.99 23.29 6.77
N VAL A 198 -6.69 22.69 7.91
CA VAL A 198 -7.45 22.95 9.16
C VAL A 198 -6.62 23.61 10.27
N GLY A 199 -5.33 23.80 10.09
CA GLY A 199 -4.43 24.37 11.11
C GLY A 199 -3.86 23.34 12.09
N LYS A 200 -4.17 22.03 11.93
CA LYS A 200 -3.62 20.96 12.77
C LYS A 200 -2.12 20.78 12.55
N TYR A 201 -1.35 20.46 13.60
CA TYR A 201 0.07 20.11 13.48
C TYR A 201 0.26 18.77 12.75
N CYS A 202 -0.04 18.76 11.44
CA CYS A 202 0.00 17.56 10.61
C CYS A 202 0.43 17.91 9.17
N PRO A 203 1.48 17.27 8.62
CA PRO A 203 2.39 16.36 9.34
C PRO A 203 3.32 17.14 10.27
N ASN A 204 3.41 16.72 11.53
CA ASN A 204 4.15 17.43 12.56
C ASN A 204 5.60 17.78 12.14
N PRO A 205 6.45 16.82 11.62
CA PRO A 205 7.83 17.13 11.24
C PRO A 205 7.92 18.27 10.20
N PHE A 206 6.96 18.36 9.28
CA PHE A 206 6.94 19.41 8.26
C PHE A 206 6.22 20.69 8.69
N VAL A 207 5.53 20.70 9.83
CA VAL A 207 4.92 21.89 10.41
C VAL A 207 5.91 22.61 11.32
N LEU A 208 6.56 21.87 12.20
CA LEU A 208 7.56 22.40 13.12
C LEU A 208 8.93 22.56 12.43
N ASN A 209 9.13 21.90 11.29
CA ASN A 209 10.40 21.89 10.51
C ASN A 209 11.60 21.41 11.35
N ASP A 210 11.37 20.47 12.26
CA ASP A 210 12.40 19.89 13.12
C ASP A 210 13.08 18.66 12.51
N ASP A 211 12.50 18.11 11.44
CA ASP A 211 13.11 17.08 10.61
C ASP A 211 14.20 17.69 9.73
N PRO A 212 15.31 17.00 9.45
CA PRO A 212 16.32 17.46 8.48
C PRO A 212 15.74 17.83 7.11
N VAL A 213 14.58 17.28 6.76
CA VAL A 213 13.81 17.63 5.56
C VAL A 213 12.63 18.50 5.94
N THR A 214 12.75 19.80 5.71
CA THR A 214 11.66 20.76 5.91
C THR A 214 10.56 20.62 4.85
N TRP A 215 9.37 21.18 5.09
CA TRP A 215 8.31 21.25 4.08
C TRP A 215 8.75 21.92 2.78
N SER A 216 9.53 22.97 2.86
CA SER A 216 10.08 23.64 1.67
C SER A 216 11.02 22.72 0.89
N SER A 217 11.92 22.01 1.59
CA SER A 217 12.80 21.01 0.98
C SER A 217 12.01 19.88 0.32
N PHE A 218 10.97 19.36 0.98
CA PHE A 218 10.08 18.35 0.42
C PHE A 218 9.42 18.84 -0.87
N LYS A 219 8.92 20.06 -0.89
CA LYS A 219 8.31 20.66 -2.10
C LYS A 219 9.33 20.81 -3.24
N SER A 220 10.57 21.18 -2.94
CA SER A 220 11.66 21.28 -3.93
C SER A 220 12.03 19.88 -4.50
N MET A 221 12.02 18.84 -3.67
CA MET A 221 12.21 17.45 -4.14
C MET A 221 11.06 17.00 -5.05
N VAL A 222 9.83 17.33 -4.70
CA VAL A 222 8.65 17.03 -5.54
C VAL A 222 8.73 17.78 -6.88
N ALA A 223 9.25 19.01 -6.89
CA ALA A 223 9.50 19.79 -8.12
C ALA A 223 10.64 19.22 -8.98
N GLY A 224 11.55 18.44 -8.39
CA GLY A 224 12.78 17.97 -9.02
C GLY A 224 13.94 18.98 -8.91
N ASP A 225 13.79 20.02 -8.09
CA ASP A 225 14.79 21.09 -7.90
C ASP A 225 15.83 20.74 -6.82
N LYS A 226 15.61 19.64 -6.09
CA LYS A 226 16.48 19.17 -5.03
C LYS A 226 16.56 17.65 -5.03
N ASP A 227 17.74 17.11 -4.78
CA ASP A 227 17.99 15.68 -4.65
C ASP A 227 17.26 15.08 -3.45
N LEU A 228 16.91 13.81 -3.58
CA LEU A 228 16.35 13.02 -2.50
C LEU A 228 17.42 12.75 -1.43
N PRO A 229 17.07 12.71 -0.14
CA PRO A 229 17.99 12.31 0.89
C PRO A 229 18.44 10.85 0.65
N PRO A 230 19.72 10.51 0.97
CA PRO A 230 20.20 9.15 0.82
C PRO A 230 19.40 8.21 1.74
N ASP A 231 19.02 7.05 1.23
CA ASP A 231 18.41 6.00 2.05
C ASP A 231 19.44 5.44 3.01
N THR A 232 19.35 5.78 4.27
CA THR A 232 20.26 5.31 5.33
C THR A 232 19.85 3.96 5.92
N GLY A 233 18.92 3.26 5.30
CA GLY A 233 18.39 1.99 5.77
C GLY A 233 18.21 0.95 4.69
N SER A 234 18.95 -0.13 4.84
CA SER A 234 18.80 -1.45 4.18
C SER A 234 18.84 -1.44 2.66
N SER A 235 20.01 -1.68 2.14
CA SER A 235 20.23 -2.06 0.73
C SER A 235 19.46 -3.35 0.39
N SER A 236 18.25 -3.23 -0.11
CA SER A 236 17.66 -4.26 -0.96
C SER A 236 18.08 -3.96 -2.41
N THR A 237 19.27 -4.38 -2.77
CA THR A 237 19.71 -4.43 -4.15
C THR A 237 18.81 -5.40 -4.92
N SER A 238 17.92 -4.87 -5.73
CA SER A 238 17.34 -5.61 -6.85
C SER A 238 18.43 -5.76 -7.92
N GLY A 239 19.36 -6.68 -7.70
CA GLY A 239 20.37 -7.11 -8.66
C GLY A 239 19.85 -8.29 -9.45
N LYS A 240 19.79 -8.10 -10.77
CA LYS A 240 19.70 -9.17 -11.78
C LYS A 240 20.81 -10.21 -11.51
N PRO A 241 20.57 -11.52 -11.55
CA PRO A 241 21.61 -12.52 -11.29
C PRO A 241 22.65 -12.53 -12.41
N SER A 242 23.87 -12.16 -12.10
CA SER A 242 25.07 -12.50 -12.85
C SER A 242 25.83 -13.58 -12.07
N ALA A 243 26.40 -14.52 -12.80
CA ALA A 243 27.04 -15.75 -12.32
C ALA A 243 28.20 -15.52 -11.34
N PRO A 244 28.61 -16.55 -10.57
CA PRO A 244 29.40 -16.42 -9.37
C PRO A 244 30.88 -16.17 -9.63
N SER A 245 31.47 -15.18 -8.98
CA SER A 245 32.91 -15.09 -8.78
C SER A 245 33.27 -15.44 -7.34
N THR A 246 34.16 -16.41 -7.20
CA THR A 246 34.75 -16.89 -5.97
C THR A 246 35.53 -15.82 -5.25
N GLY A 247 35.10 -15.48 -4.02
CA GLY A 247 35.85 -14.61 -3.13
C GLY A 247 35.22 -14.69 -1.74
N GLY A 248 35.94 -15.24 -0.74
CA GLY A 248 35.43 -15.61 0.56
C GLY A 248 34.73 -14.50 1.34
N SER A 249 33.49 -14.70 1.65
CA SER A 249 32.76 -13.96 2.65
C SER A 249 32.62 -14.82 3.91
N VAL A 250 33.06 -14.30 5.03
CA VAL A 250 32.69 -14.80 6.35
C VAL A 250 31.19 -14.67 6.51
N SER A 251 30.47 -15.77 6.34
CA SER A 251 29.08 -15.88 6.76
C SER A 251 29.02 -15.61 8.25
N ALA A 252 28.46 -14.49 8.67
CA ALA A 252 27.88 -14.39 9.99
C ALA A 252 26.77 -15.45 10.04
N SER A 253 27.00 -16.56 10.72
CA SER A 253 26.00 -17.56 11.01
C SER A 253 24.85 -16.85 11.71
N GLY A 254 23.71 -16.74 11.03
CA GLY A 254 22.58 -15.99 11.52
C GLY A 254 22.09 -16.62 12.82
N ILE A 255 22.19 -15.89 13.92
CA ILE A 255 21.55 -16.27 15.17
C ILE A 255 20.04 -16.17 14.92
N ASN A 256 19.37 -17.32 14.90
CA ASN A 256 17.92 -17.35 14.87
C ASN A 256 17.38 -16.98 16.25
N VAL A 257 16.43 -16.07 16.29
CA VAL A 257 15.70 -15.70 17.49
C VAL A 257 14.31 -16.31 17.45
N ARG A 258 13.96 -17.06 18.46
CA ARG A 258 12.61 -17.59 18.65
C ARG A 258 11.94 -16.87 19.81
N TYR A 259 10.75 -16.36 19.60
CA TYR A 259 10.05 -15.58 20.62
C TYR A 259 8.55 -15.85 20.61
N GLN A 260 7.88 -15.53 21.74
CA GLN A 260 6.47 -15.72 21.98
C GLN A 260 5.98 -14.59 22.87
N ALA A 261 4.83 -14.00 22.57
CA ALA A 261 4.21 -12.95 23.35
C ALA A 261 3.00 -13.46 24.15
N TYR A 262 2.81 -12.92 25.35
CA TYR A 262 1.63 -13.15 26.18
C TYR A 262 0.68 -11.99 26.03
N VAL A 263 -0.54 -12.23 25.53
CA VAL A 263 -1.52 -11.20 25.22
C VAL A 263 -2.89 -11.69 25.65
N ASN A 264 -3.64 -10.87 26.37
CA ASN A 264 -5.00 -11.19 26.81
C ASN A 264 -5.12 -12.53 27.57
N GLY A 265 -4.18 -12.85 28.45
CA GLY A 265 -4.26 -14.05 29.26
C GLY A 265 -3.79 -15.33 28.56
N GLN A 266 -3.23 -15.27 27.36
CA GLN A 266 -2.71 -16.45 26.65
C GLN A 266 -1.36 -16.18 25.96
N TRP A 267 -0.56 -17.25 25.82
CA TRP A 267 0.64 -17.24 25.01
C TRP A 267 0.25 -17.45 23.54
N LEU A 268 0.70 -16.53 22.68
CA LEU A 268 0.54 -16.66 21.22
C LEU A 268 1.50 -17.72 20.67
N PRO A 269 1.32 -18.20 19.44
CA PRO A 269 2.24 -19.11 18.78
C PRO A 269 3.69 -18.58 18.77
N TRP A 270 4.65 -19.51 18.73
CA TRP A 270 6.06 -19.17 18.61
C TRP A 270 6.39 -18.63 17.22
N VAL A 271 7.14 -17.56 17.18
CA VAL A 271 7.69 -16.96 15.96
C VAL A 271 9.20 -17.17 15.93
N THR A 272 9.74 -17.62 14.79
CA THR A 272 11.18 -17.74 14.56
C THR A 272 11.57 -16.67 13.54
N ASN A 273 12.48 -15.80 13.92
CA ASN A 273 12.90 -14.62 13.19
C ASN A 273 11.70 -13.73 12.80
N TYR A 274 11.81 -12.47 13.10
CA TYR A 274 10.76 -11.51 12.74
C TYR A 274 10.66 -11.38 11.23
N ASN A 275 9.43 -11.47 10.72
CA ASN A 275 9.09 -10.94 9.42
C ASN A 275 7.71 -10.25 9.49
N ASN A 276 7.50 -9.26 8.68
CA ASN A 276 6.24 -8.53 8.59
C ASN A 276 5.40 -8.92 7.36
N VAL A 277 5.77 -10.04 6.72
CA VAL A 277 5.15 -10.48 5.44
C VAL A 277 3.94 -11.37 5.69
N SER A 278 3.92 -12.11 6.80
CA SER A 278 2.84 -13.03 7.16
C SER A 278 2.34 -12.80 8.58
N SER A 279 1.11 -13.25 8.87
CA SER A 279 0.55 -13.24 10.23
C SER A 279 1.35 -14.05 11.23
N ASP A 280 2.15 -15.01 10.74
CA ASP A 280 2.99 -15.89 11.55
C ASP A 280 4.41 -15.32 11.74
N GLY A 281 4.71 -14.17 11.14
CA GLY A 281 6.03 -13.52 11.17
C GLY A 281 6.27 -12.65 12.40
N TYR A 282 5.28 -12.46 13.27
CA TYR A 282 5.42 -11.67 14.50
C TYR A 282 4.52 -12.21 15.61
N ALA A 283 4.99 -12.11 16.86
CA ALA A 283 4.18 -12.44 18.02
C ALA A 283 3.54 -11.17 18.60
N GLY A 284 2.23 -11.12 18.57
CA GLY A 284 1.44 -10.01 19.09
C GLY A 284 0.05 -9.94 18.45
N ILE A 285 -0.84 -9.23 19.10
CA ILE A 285 -2.15 -8.87 18.54
C ILE A 285 -2.15 -7.35 18.40
N PRO A 286 -2.43 -6.82 17.21
CA PRO A 286 -2.49 -5.36 17.01
C PRO A 286 -3.41 -4.69 18.04
N CYS A 287 -2.96 -3.58 18.61
CA CYS A 287 -3.69 -2.79 19.60
C CYS A 287 -3.97 -3.51 20.95
N ARG A 288 -3.20 -4.58 21.25
CA ARG A 288 -3.27 -5.25 22.56
C ARG A 288 -1.92 -5.16 23.26
N ALA A 289 -1.95 -4.90 24.55
CA ALA A 289 -0.74 -4.87 25.36
C ALA A 289 -0.10 -6.27 25.42
N ILE A 290 1.19 -6.34 25.18
CA ILE A 290 2.00 -7.53 25.49
C ILE A 290 2.35 -7.46 26.97
N THR A 291 1.87 -8.41 27.75
CA THR A 291 2.10 -8.47 29.20
C THR A 291 3.16 -9.51 29.59
N GLY A 292 3.66 -10.27 28.63
CA GLY A 292 4.75 -11.19 28.83
C GLY A 292 5.48 -11.48 27.50
N LEU A 293 6.79 -11.68 27.58
CA LEU A 293 7.64 -12.04 26.44
C LEU A 293 8.56 -13.18 26.84
N LYS A 294 8.64 -14.21 25.98
CA LYS A 294 9.69 -15.24 26.02
C LYS A 294 10.48 -15.13 24.74
N ALA A 295 11.80 -15.13 24.84
CA ALA A 295 12.69 -15.13 23.69
C ALA A 295 13.94 -15.93 24.01
N TYR A 296 14.47 -16.65 23.03
CA TYR A 296 15.75 -17.34 23.13
C TYR A 296 16.38 -17.46 21.73
N THR A 297 17.69 -17.58 21.72
CA THR A 297 18.44 -17.83 20.50
C THR A 297 18.41 -19.32 20.18
N VAL A 298 18.15 -19.65 18.93
CA VAL A 298 18.23 -21.03 18.43
C VAL A 298 19.53 -21.12 17.65
N GLY A 299 20.49 -21.91 18.15
CA GLY A 299 21.69 -22.20 17.41
C GLY A 299 21.41 -23.02 16.17
N SER A 300 22.14 -22.74 15.10
CA SER A 300 22.21 -23.57 13.90
C SER A 300 22.96 -24.85 14.16
#